data_be1759d458d614e7a0bd5dbf7abe32e2
#
_entry.id   be1759d458d614e7a0bd5dbf7abe32e2
#
_cell.length_a   1.000
_cell.length_b   1.000
_cell.length_c   1.000
_cell.angle_alpha   90.00
_cell.angle_beta   90.00
_cell.angle_gamma   90.00
#
_symmetry.space_group_name_H-M   'P 1'
#
loop_
_entity.id
_entity.type
_entity.pdbx_description
1 polymer ?
#
loop_
_entity_poly.entity_id
_entity_poly.type
_entity_poly.pdbx_seq_one_letter_code
_entity_poly.pdbx_strand_id
1 'polypeptide(L)'
;MRRAPLEHPGLAVPLLSLNLGQKDVAALSTSTTERRAYDLISQNFGPGVNGPLLVAVSLGSPAQAPASSSSSSSSGSSSSQGSDPRASDPRLQTLEKDVSATQGVAAVTPIQIDKAGTTAYFNAIATTGPAEQATADLVSTLRSSVIPAAGKGTNMTAYVGGTTAGYADLASVIASKLLLQILVVIALSFVLLLLAFRTVVVPVQAAVMNLLSIGAAYGVLTALFQWGWLHGLIGLDSAVPVVSYVPLFMFAVLFGLSMDYEVFLVSQIKEHVDEGQDYTRSVISGLVTSAVVITAAASIMVFVFGGFVLNGDPTVKQFGIGLAVAVILDATVVRCLLVPARMVMLGKHTWYLPRWLGRILPRISIEGAEYFQARDQLTAAASQAQDSAPGASPLVNAKDS
;
A
#
# COMPACT_ATOMS: atom_id res chain seq x y z
N MET A 1 2.00 7.23 -30.65
CA MET A 1 3.32 6.66 -30.44
C MET A 1 4.27 7.74 -29.95
N ARG A 2 4.41 7.95 -28.66
CA ARG A 2 5.50 8.77 -28.09
C ARG A 2 6.54 7.80 -27.54
N ARG A 3 7.75 7.85 -28.12
CA ARG A 3 8.92 7.10 -27.62
C ARG A 3 9.30 7.67 -26.27
N ALA A 4 9.29 6.81 -25.23
CA ALA A 4 9.88 7.15 -23.96
C ALA A 4 11.41 7.27 -24.11
N PRO A 5 12.08 8.25 -23.51
CA PRO A 5 13.52 8.32 -23.49
C PRO A 5 14.08 7.21 -22.61
N LEU A 6 14.89 6.35 -23.22
CA LEU A 6 15.73 5.36 -22.53
C LEU A 6 16.94 6.10 -21.93
N GLU A 7 16.74 6.77 -20.82
CA GLU A 7 17.83 7.15 -19.94
C GLU A 7 17.72 6.29 -18.68
N HIS A 8 18.75 5.51 -18.39
CA HIS A 8 18.82 4.61 -17.25
C HIS A 8 19.03 5.39 -15.95
N PRO A 9 17.98 5.76 -15.24
CA PRO A 9 18.12 6.27 -13.89
C PRO A 9 18.10 5.08 -12.91
N GLY A 10 18.95 5.16 -11.88
CA GLY A 10 19.05 4.12 -10.87
C GLY A 10 17.70 3.74 -10.25
N LEU A 11 17.61 2.58 -9.64
CA LEU A 11 16.39 1.97 -9.05
C LEU A 11 15.55 2.90 -8.14
N ALA A 12 16.09 4.04 -7.72
CA ALA A 12 15.38 5.02 -6.90
C ALA A 12 14.53 6.03 -7.69
N VAL A 13 14.80 6.22 -8.99
CA VAL A 13 14.07 7.23 -9.81
C VAL A 13 12.64 6.79 -10.13
N PRO A 14 12.34 5.50 -10.38
CA PRO A 14 10.95 5.06 -10.55
C PRO A 14 10.09 5.32 -9.32
N LEU A 15 10.65 5.28 -8.12
CA LEU A 15 9.91 5.58 -6.87
C LEU A 15 9.39 7.02 -6.86
N LEU A 16 10.16 7.99 -7.35
CA LEU A 16 9.78 9.40 -7.38
C LEU A 16 8.66 9.70 -8.39
N SER A 17 8.42 8.79 -9.35
CA SER A 17 7.35 8.90 -10.34
C SER A 17 6.14 8.03 -10.00
N LEU A 18 6.07 7.46 -8.80
CA LEU A 18 4.95 6.65 -8.35
C LEU A 18 3.67 7.49 -8.28
N ASN A 19 2.73 7.23 -9.18
CA ASN A 19 1.40 7.79 -9.15
C ASN A 19 0.42 6.74 -8.62
N LEU A 20 -0.25 7.10 -7.51
CA LEU A 20 -1.27 6.28 -6.91
C LEU A 20 -2.61 6.52 -7.61
N GLY A 21 -3.14 5.49 -8.23
CA GLY A 21 -4.41 5.53 -8.94
C GLY A 21 -5.35 4.42 -8.49
N GLN A 22 -6.40 4.25 -9.26
CA GLN A 22 -7.25 3.06 -9.16
C GLN A 22 -7.29 2.38 -10.52
N LYS A 23 -7.38 1.08 -10.52
CA LYS A 23 -7.66 0.37 -11.75
C LYS A 23 -9.13 0.57 -12.12
N ASP A 24 -9.41 0.71 -13.38
CA ASP A 24 -10.73 0.55 -13.95
C ASP A 24 -10.80 -0.73 -14.81
N VAL A 25 -11.90 -0.91 -15.51
CA VAL A 25 -12.08 -2.05 -16.40
C VAL A 25 -11.07 -2.05 -17.57
N ALA A 26 -10.49 -0.90 -17.90
CA ALA A 26 -9.42 -0.78 -18.92
C ALA A 26 -8.15 -1.57 -18.56
N ALA A 27 -7.95 -1.91 -17.29
CA ALA A 27 -6.81 -2.69 -16.81
C ALA A 27 -6.99 -4.22 -16.99
N LEU A 28 -8.20 -4.68 -17.29
CA LEU A 28 -8.48 -6.11 -17.49
C LEU A 28 -7.97 -6.57 -18.86
N SER A 29 -7.79 -7.90 -19.01
CA SER A 29 -7.41 -8.47 -20.30
C SER A 29 -8.49 -8.22 -21.36
N THR A 30 -8.04 -7.91 -22.60
CA THR A 30 -8.90 -7.69 -23.77
C THR A 30 -9.75 -8.91 -24.14
N SER A 31 -9.45 -10.07 -23.59
CA SER A 31 -10.23 -11.31 -23.74
C SER A 31 -11.53 -11.31 -22.93
N THR A 32 -11.64 -10.47 -21.87
CA THR A 32 -12.80 -10.46 -20.98
C THR A 32 -13.97 -9.71 -21.60
N THR A 33 -15.20 -10.14 -21.29
CA THR A 33 -16.43 -9.50 -21.78
C THR A 33 -16.56 -8.07 -21.27
N GLU A 34 -16.19 -7.85 -20.01
CA GLU A 34 -16.20 -6.53 -19.35
C GLU A 34 -15.30 -5.54 -20.08
N ARG A 35 -14.08 -5.96 -20.41
CA ARG A 35 -13.13 -5.13 -21.15
C ARG A 35 -13.65 -4.80 -22.57
N ARG A 36 -14.22 -5.76 -23.26
CA ARG A 36 -14.80 -5.54 -24.59
C ARG A 36 -15.93 -4.54 -24.56
N ALA A 37 -16.82 -4.62 -23.55
CA ALA A 37 -17.89 -3.65 -23.35
C ALA A 37 -17.33 -2.25 -23.07
N TYR A 38 -16.33 -2.14 -22.20
CA TYR A 38 -15.62 -0.91 -21.89
C TYR A 38 -15.02 -0.27 -23.16
N ASP A 39 -14.30 -1.06 -23.95
CA ASP A 39 -13.65 -0.58 -25.16
C ASP A 39 -14.67 -0.12 -26.22
N LEU A 40 -15.79 -0.83 -26.39
CA LEU A 40 -16.87 -0.41 -27.28
C LEU A 40 -17.47 0.94 -26.88
N ILE A 41 -17.73 1.13 -25.59
CA ILE A 41 -18.25 2.40 -25.07
C ILE A 41 -17.20 3.50 -25.23
N SER A 42 -15.96 3.22 -24.86
CA SER A 42 -14.87 4.19 -24.95
C SER A 42 -14.61 4.68 -26.38
N GLN A 43 -14.67 3.78 -27.38
CA GLN A 43 -14.42 4.09 -28.78
C GLN A 43 -15.55 4.89 -29.43
N ASN A 44 -16.80 4.63 -29.04
CA ASN A 44 -17.96 5.23 -29.71
C ASN A 44 -18.55 6.46 -29.00
N PHE A 45 -18.37 6.51 -27.64
CA PHE A 45 -18.97 7.57 -26.83
C PHE A 45 -17.92 8.39 -26.05
N GLY A 46 -16.66 7.97 -26.10
CA GLY A 46 -15.58 8.59 -25.36
C GLY A 46 -15.24 7.87 -24.04
N PRO A 47 -13.98 7.93 -23.60
CA PRO A 47 -13.48 7.16 -22.44
C PRO A 47 -14.14 7.54 -21.11
N GLY A 48 -14.53 8.81 -20.94
CA GLY A 48 -15.13 9.30 -19.70
C GLY A 48 -16.54 8.77 -19.43
N VAL A 49 -17.25 8.24 -20.45
CA VAL A 49 -18.58 7.64 -20.27
C VAL A 49 -18.53 6.41 -19.37
N ASN A 50 -17.41 5.72 -19.32
CA ASN A 50 -17.20 4.57 -18.45
C ASN A 50 -17.06 4.91 -16.96
N GLY A 51 -16.94 6.21 -16.61
CA GLY A 51 -16.83 6.66 -15.23
C GLY A 51 -17.33 8.10 -15.04
N PRO A 52 -18.65 8.33 -15.19
CA PRO A 52 -19.22 9.66 -15.06
C PRO A 52 -19.04 10.20 -13.64
N LEU A 53 -18.84 11.51 -13.54
CA LEU A 53 -18.77 12.24 -12.28
C LEU A 53 -20.18 12.71 -11.93
N LEU A 54 -20.72 12.23 -10.81
CA LEU A 54 -22.03 12.63 -10.30
C LEU A 54 -21.93 14.00 -9.62
N VAL A 55 -22.65 14.99 -10.14
CA VAL A 55 -22.82 16.29 -9.48
C VAL A 55 -24.18 16.30 -8.80
N ALA A 56 -24.20 16.26 -7.48
CA ALA A 56 -25.41 16.34 -6.68
C ALA A 56 -25.55 17.74 -6.08
N VAL A 57 -26.74 18.31 -6.18
CA VAL A 57 -27.03 19.69 -5.80
C VAL A 57 -28.15 19.72 -4.77
N SER A 58 -27.93 20.36 -3.64
CA SER A 58 -28.93 20.68 -2.65
C SER A 58 -29.33 22.16 -2.78
N LEU A 59 -30.60 22.42 -2.94
CA LEU A 59 -31.17 23.75 -3.06
C LEU A 59 -31.82 24.17 -1.75
N GLY A 60 -31.46 25.32 -1.22
CA GLY A 60 -32.05 25.88 0.00
C GLY A 60 -33.51 26.34 -0.16
N SER A 61 -33.99 26.41 -1.40
CA SER A 61 -35.41 26.63 -1.75
C SER A 61 -35.73 25.79 -2.99
N PRO A 62 -36.98 25.28 -3.12
CA PRO A 62 -37.36 24.45 -4.26
C PRO A 62 -37.07 25.12 -5.60
N ALA A 63 -36.60 24.30 -6.56
CA ALA A 63 -36.34 24.76 -7.93
C ALA A 63 -37.61 25.32 -8.57
N GLN A 64 -37.47 26.43 -9.29
CA GLN A 64 -38.56 27.13 -9.95
C GLN A 64 -38.39 27.07 -11.45
N ALA A 65 -39.48 26.74 -12.14
CA ALA A 65 -39.50 26.92 -13.59
C ALA A 65 -39.53 28.42 -13.93
N PRO A 66 -38.81 28.88 -14.99
CA PRO A 66 -38.89 30.27 -15.41
C PRO A 66 -40.34 30.65 -15.76
N ALA A 67 -40.74 31.84 -15.38
CA ALA A 67 -42.12 32.36 -15.53
C ALA A 67 -42.68 32.34 -16.97
N SER A 68 -41.86 32.12 -17.98
CA SER A 68 -42.24 32.04 -19.39
C SER A 68 -42.70 30.67 -19.91
N SER A 69 -42.64 29.62 -19.08
CA SER A 69 -42.99 28.25 -19.45
C SER A 69 -44.41 27.80 -19.06
N SER A 70 -45.29 28.72 -18.63
CA SER A 70 -46.64 28.41 -18.16
C SER A 70 -47.71 28.42 -19.24
N SER A 71 -47.40 27.95 -20.44
CA SER A 71 -48.45 27.75 -21.46
C SER A 71 -48.20 26.48 -22.28
N SER A 72 -48.65 25.37 -21.76
CA SER A 72 -49.37 24.29 -22.45
C SER A 72 -49.53 23.06 -21.58
N SER A 73 -50.58 23.05 -20.77
CA SER A 73 -51.16 21.79 -20.25
C SER A 73 -51.85 21.07 -21.39
N SER A 74 -51.17 20.25 -22.13
CA SER A 74 -51.77 19.21 -22.97
C SER A 74 -51.59 17.87 -22.29
N SER A 75 -52.66 17.37 -21.68
CA SER A 75 -52.86 15.99 -21.26
C SER A 75 -52.69 15.06 -22.46
N GLY A 76 -51.53 14.49 -22.61
CA GLY A 76 -51.22 13.47 -23.62
C GLY A 76 -50.27 12.46 -23.00
N SER A 77 -50.80 11.29 -22.64
CA SER A 77 -50.04 10.11 -22.24
C SER A 77 -49.16 9.66 -23.41
N SER A 78 -47.91 10.04 -23.40
CA SER A 78 -46.87 9.39 -24.16
C SER A 78 -45.55 9.53 -23.42
N SER A 79 -44.93 8.40 -23.18
CA SER A 79 -43.64 8.18 -22.51
C SER A 79 -42.47 8.75 -23.32
N SER A 80 -42.42 10.07 -23.45
CA SER A 80 -41.19 10.78 -23.78
C SER A 80 -40.66 11.40 -22.49
N GLN A 81 -39.43 11.10 -22.13
CA GLN A 81 -38.68 11.74 -21.03
C GLN A 81 -38.55 13.26 -21.34
N GLY A 82 -39.63 14.01 -21.14
CA GLY A 82 -39.60 15.44 -21.11
C GLY A 82 -38.81 15.91 -19.90
N SER A 83 -37.79 16.72 -20.09
CA SER A 83 -37.03 17.34 -18.99
C SER A 83 -38.01 18.08 -18.07
N ASP A 84 -37.91 17.89 -16.77
CA ASP A 84 -38.71 18.61 -15.78
C ASP A 84 -38.52 20.12 -15.99
N PRO A 85 -39.58 20.94 -16.17
CA PRO A 85 -39.44 22.38 -16.37
C PRO A 85 -38.60 23.09 -15.29
N ARG A 86 -38.57 22.55 -14.10
CA ARG A 86 -37.76 23.05 -12.97
C ARG A 86 -36.27 22.89 -13.20
N ALA A 87 -35.83 22.01 -14.11
CA ALA A 87 -34.42 21.87 -14.51
C ALA A 87 -33.88 23.18 -15.17
N SER A 88 -34.77 24.07 -15.59
CA SER A 88 -34.43 25.38 -16.13
C SER A 88 -34.25 26.47 -15.03
N ASP A 89 -34.21 26.10 -13.75
CA ASP A 89 -33.87 27.02 -12.67
C ASP A 89 -32.51 27.71 -12.95
N PRO A 90 -32.43 29.03 -12.89
CA PRO A 90 -31.19 29.77 -13.24
C PRO A 90 -29.97 29.34 -12.48
N ARG A 91 -30.15 28.93 -11.22
CA ARG A 91 -29.05 28.44 -10.37
C ARG A 91 -28.45 27.14 -10.92
N LEU A 92 -29.32 26.20 -11.32
CA LEU A 92 -28.91 24.91 -11.88
C LEU A 92 -28.29 25.07 -13.25
N GLN A 93 -28.87 25.96 -14.11
CA GLN A 93 -28.35 26.25 -15.42
C GLN A 93 -26.97 26.93 -15.38
N THR A 94 -26.75 27.82 -14.42
CA THR A 94 -25.42 28.43 -14.21
C THR A 94 -24.41 27.39 -13.85
N LEU A 95 -24.71 26.51 -12.87
CA LEU A 95 -23.82 25.43 -12.46
C LEU A 95 -23.53 24.46 -13.61
N GLU A 96 -24.55 24.01 -14.35
CA GLU A 96 -24.40 23.12 -15.51
C GLU A 96 -23.48 23.75 -16.55
N LYS A 97 -23.69 25.05 -16.88
CA LYS A 97 -22.90 25.82 -17.85
C LYS A 97 -21.42 25.91 -17.37
N ASP A 98 -21.18 26.25 -16.12
CA ASP A 98 -19.84 26.39 -15.57
C ASP A 98 -19.11 25.05 -15.53
N VAL A 99 -19.81 23.97 -15.18
CA VAL A 99 -19.27 22.61 -15.23
C VAL A 99 -18.97 22.20 -16.68
N SER A 100 -19.90 22.43 -17.62
CA SER A 100 -19.71 22.06 -19.03
C SER A 100 -18.60 22.84 -19.72
N ALA A 101 -18.37 24.10 -19.31
CA ALA A 101 -17.29 24.94 -19.82
C ALA A 101 -15.91 24.62 -19.19
N THR A 102 -15.86 23.75 -18.17
CA THR A 102 -14.62 23.39 -17.50
C THR A 102 -13.75 22.51 -18.41
N GLN A 103 -12.48 22.88 -18.54
CA GLN A 103 -11.52 22.08 -19.31
C GLN A 103 -11.43 20.65 -18.75
N GLY A 104 -11.60 19.65 -19.63
CA GLY A 104 -11.60 18.24 -19.23
C GLY A 104 -13.02 17.65 -19.12
N VAL A 105 -14.07 18.44 -19.23
CA VAL A 105 -15.46 17.97 -19.38
C VAL A 105 -15.80 17.84 -20.87
N ALA A 106 -16.25 16.67 -21.28
CA ALA A 106 -16.70 16.39 -22.68
C ALA A 106 -18.18 16.71 -22.87
N ALA A 107 -19.00 16.38 -21.86
CA ALA A 107 -20.44 16.59 -21.90
C ALA A 107 -21.03 16.57 -20.49
N VAL A 108 -22.24 17.07 -20.33
CA VAL A 108 -23.07 16.92 -19.14
C VAL A 108 -24.40 16.27 -19.51
N THR A 109 -24.93 15.44 -18.60
CA THR A 109 -26.27 14.83 -18.83
C THR A 109 -27.36 15.80 -18.39
N PRO A 110 -28.60 15.63 -18.88
CA PRO A 110 -29.73 16.44 -18.43
C PRO A 110 -29.92 16.39 -16.91
N ILE A 111 -30.27 17.55 -16.35
CA ILE A 111 -30.49 17.69 -14.90
C ILE A 111 -31.75 16.90 -14.51
N GLN A 112 -31.61 16.07 -13.49
CA GLN A 112 -32.72 15.35 -12.86
C GLN A 112 -33.03 16.02 -11.51
N ILE A 113 -34.32 16.20 -11.22
CA ILE A 113 -34.79 16.86 -9.99
C ILE A 113 -35.72 15.92 -9.23
N ASP A 114 -35.60 15.95 -7.90
CA ASP A 114 -36.46 15.19 -7.00
C ASP A 114 -37.91 15.74 -7.00
N LYS A 115 -38.85 14.97 -6.47
CA LYS A 115 -40.27 15.36 -6.39
C LYS A 115 -40.49 16.65 -5.59
N ALA A 116 -39.71 16.89 -4.54
CA ALA A 116 -39.80 18.09 -3.70
C ALA A 116 -39.16 19.33 -4.35
N GLY A 117 -38.35 19.15 -5.40
CA GLY A 117 -37.63 20.25 -6.04
C GLY A 117 -36.44 20.78 -5.26
N THR A 118 -36.04 20.12 -4.20
CA THR A 118 -34.97 20.56 -3.30
C THR A 118 -33.61 19.91 -3.60
N THR A 119 -33.59 18.84 -4.40
CA THR A 119 -32.37 18.13 -4.78
C THR A 119 -32.35 17.91 -6.27
N ALA A 120 -31.23 18.19 -6.90
CA ALA A 120 -30.98 17.91 -8.29
C ALA A 120 -29.67 17.14 -8.48
N TYR A 121 -29.55 16.40 -9.57
CA TYR A 121 -28.27 15.81 -9.96
C TYR A 121 -28.14 15.76 -11.48
N PHE A 122 -26.91 15.73 -11.93
CA PHE A 122 -26.52 15.44 -13.29
C PHE A 122 -25.14 14.79 -13.32
N ASN A 123 -24.76 14.19 -14.43
CA ASN A 123 -23.44 13.62 -14.60
C ASN A 123 -22.59 14.51 -15.50
N ALA A 124 -21.35 14.76 -15.07
CA ALA A 124 -20.31 15.34 -15.91
C ALA A 124 -19.45 14.20 -16.47
N ILE A 125 -19.30 14.17 -17.77
CA ILE A 125 -18.52 13.16 -18.50
C ILE A 125 -17.18 13.78 -18.81
N ALA A 126 -16.09 13.17 -18.30
CA ALA A 126 -14.73 13.63 -18.55
C ALA A 126 -14.30 13.34 -20.01
N THR A 127 -13.31 14.06 -20.51
CA THR A 127 -12.65 13.77 -21.78
C THR A 127 -11.68 12.59 -21.71
N THR A 128 -11.29 12.20 -20.49
CA THR A 128 -10.31 11.15 -20.17
C THR A 128 -10.96 9.99 -19.43
N GLY A 129 -10.28 8.85 -19.39
CA GLY A 129 -10.77 7.66 -18.70
C GLY A 129 -10.81 7.82 -17.17
N PRO A 130 -11.64 7.02 -16.48
CA PRO A 130 -11.85 7.16 -15.03
C PRO A 130 -10.58 6.91 -14.18
N ALA A 131 -9.64 6.11 -14.67
CA ALA A 131 -8.38 5.82 -13.98
C ALA A 131 -7.25 6.82 -14.29
N GLU A 132 -7.48 7.77 -15.20
CA GLU A 132 -6.45 8.73 -15.59
C GLU A 132 -6.30 9.87 -14.58
N GLN A 133 -5.05 10.32 -14.35
CA GLN A 133 -4.74 11.42 -13.43
C GLN A 133 -5.50 12.71 -13.81
N ALA A 134 -5.66 12.98 -15.11
CA ALA A 134 -6.40 14.15 -15.59
C ALA A 134 -7.87 14.17 -15.12
N THR A 135 -8.50 13.00 -14.96
CA THR A 135 -9.85 12.89 -14.38
C THR A 135 -9.86 13.20 -12.88
N ALA A 136 -8.86 12.74 -12.14
CA ALA A 136 -8.72 13.09 -10.71
C ALA A 136 -8.46 14.60 -10.52
N ASP A 137 -7.65 15.20 -11.39
CA ASP A 137 -7.38 16.65 -11.39
C ASP A 137 -8.65 17.45 -11.73
N LEU A 138 -9.48 16.95 -12.65
CA LEU A 138 -10.80 17.53 -12.96
C LEU A 138 -11.72 17.50 -11.73
N VAL A 139 -11.81 16.38 -11.01
CA VAL A 139 -12.60 16.28 -9.76
C VAL A 139 -12.14 17.34 -8.74
N SER A 140 -10.83 17.50 -8.57
CA SER A 140 -10.25 18.51 -7.69
C SER A 140 -10.62 19.93 -8.14
N THR A 141 -10.53 20.23 -9.43
CA THR A 141 -10.87 21.53 -10.03
C THR A 141 -12.35 21.85 -9.85
N LEU A 142 -13.24 20.90 -10.11
CA LEU A 142 -14.68 21.08 -9.92
C LEU A 142 -15.01 21.41 -8.46
N ARG A 143 -14.41 20.71 -7.50
CA ARG A 143 -14.67 20.88 -6.06
C ARG A 143 -14.06 22.14 -5.48
N SER A 144 -12.85 22.53 -5.91
CA SER A 144 -12.11 23.65 -5.29
C SER A 144 -12.42 25.01 -5.91
N SER A 145 -12.81 25.05 -7.18
CA SER A 145 -13.01 26.32 -7.90
C SER A 145 -14.38 26.47 -8.54
N VAL A 146 -14.81 25.51 -9.37
CA VAL A 146 -16.01 25.67 -10.19
C VAL A 146 -17.30 25.69 -9.36
N ILE A 147 -17.51 24.69 -8.53
CA ILE A 147 -18.70 24.58 -7.66
C ILE A 147 -18.77 25.71 -6.65
N PRO A 148 -17.70 26.08 -5.93
CA PRO A 148 -17.76 27.22 -5.03
C PRO A 148 -18.02 28.56 -5.74
N ALA A 149 -17.53 28.71 -6.98
CA ALA A 149 -17.80 29.91 -7.75
C ALA A 149 -19.28 30.01 -8.17
N ALA A 150 -19.85 28.91 -8.70
CA ALA A 150 -21.26 28.83 -9.09
C ALA A 150 -22.23 28.97 -7.89
N GLY A 151 -21.81 28.55 -6.70
CA GLY A 151 -22.58 28.66 -5.46
C GLY A 151 -22.60 30.05 -4.81
N LYS A 152 -21.70 30.96 -5.24
CA LYS A 152 -21.62 32.31 -4.64
C LYS A 152 -22.88 33.11 -4.85
N GLY A 153 -23.45 33.61 -3.76
CA GLY A 153 -24.67 34.43 -3.80
C GLY A 153 -25.96 33.64 -4.05
N THR A 154 -25.88 32.32 -4.14
CA THR A 154 -27.00 31.41 -4.26
C THR A 154 -27.18 30.60 -2.98
N ASN A 155 -28.43 30.23 -2.67
CA ASN A 155 -28.70 29.33 -1.55
C ASN A 155 -28.63 27.86 -2.03
N MET A 156 -27.47 27.48 -2.60
CA MET A 156 -27.23 26.20 -3.25
C MET A 156 -25.90 25.62 -2.77
N THR A 157 -25.89 24.33 -2.50
CA THR A 157 -24.66 23.57 -2.21
C THR A 157 -24.57 22.39 -3.17
N ALA A 158 -23.42 22.22 -3.83
CA ALA A 158 -23.21 21.10 -4.74
C ALA A 158 -21.99 20.28 -4.35
N TYR A 159 -22.04 19.00 -4.67
CA TYR A 159 -21.02 18.00 -4.36
C TYR A 159 -20.69 17.17 -5.58
N VAL A 160 -19.41 16.85 -5.78
CA VAL A 160 -18.95 15.90 -6.80
C VAL A 160 -18.71 14.56 -6.15
N GLY A 161 -19.41 13.54 -6.64
CA GLY A 161 -19.36 12.16 -6.18
C GLY A 161 -19.33 11.18 -7.35
N GLY A 162 -19.80 9.98 -7.08
CA GLY A 162 -19.74 8.86 -8.03
C GLY A 162 -18.50 8.00 -7.82
N THR A 163 -18.44 6.85 -8.50
CA THR A 163 -17.37 5.86 -8.33
C THR A 163 -16.00 6.44 -8.64
N THR A 164 -15.88 7.19 -9.74
CA THR A 164 -14.62 7.81 -10.18
C THR A 164 -14.10 8.84 -9.17
N ALA A 165 -14.97 9.72 -8.68
CA ALA A 165 -14.61 10.69 -7.65
C ALA A 165 -14.26 10.01 -6.32
N GLY A 166 -14.98 8.95 -5.94
CA GLY A 166 -14.68 8.14 -4.76
C GLY A 166 -13.30 7.47 -4.83
N TYR A 167 -12.90 7.02 -6.00
CA TYR A 167 -11.54 6.49 -6.21
C TYR A 167 -10.46 7.56 -6.09
N ALA A 168 -10.70 8.76 -6.62
CA ALA A 168 -9.79 9.89 -6.43
C ALA A 168 -9.65 10.27 -4.95
N ASP A 169 -10.75 10.29 -4.20
CA ASP A 169 -10.77 10.54 -2.76
C ASP A 169 -9.98 9.48 -2.00
N LEU A 170 -10.22 8.20 -2.29
CA LEU A 170 -9.50 7.10 -1.66
C LEU A 170 -7.99 7.21 -1.91
N ALA A 171 -7.57 7.47 -3.15
CA ALA A 171 -6.16 7.65 -3.49
C ALA A 171 -5.55 8.84 -2.73
N SER A 172 -6.25 9.96 -2.65
CA SER A 172 -5.82 11.17 -1.92
C SER A 172 -5.68 10.92 -0.41
N VAL A 173 -6.67 10.27 0.20
CA VAL A 173 -6.63 9.92 1.63
C VAL A 173 -5.46 8.98 1.93
N ILE A 174 -5.27 7.94 1.11
CA ILE A 174 -4.15 7.00 1.29
C ILE A 174 -2.81 7.74 1.12
N ALA A 175 -2.65 8.52 0.07
CA ALA A 175 -1.42 9.28 -0.17
C ALA A 175 -1.08 10.21 1.01
N SER A 176 -2.08 10.91 1.56
CA SER A 176 -1.89 11.82 2.69
C SER A 176 -1.54 11.10 4.00
N LYS A 177 -1.98 9.84 4.18
CA LYS A 177 -1.75 9.05 5.40
C LYS A 177 -0.57 8.09 5.31
N LEU A 178 -0.09 7.79 4.11
CA LEU A 178 1.00 6.84 3.88
C LEU A 178 2.27 7.20 4.66
N LEU A 179 2.69 8.46 4.60
CA LEU A 179 3.88 8.93 5.32
C LEU A 179 3.71 8.79 6.84
N LEU A 180 2.56 9.16 7.36
CA LEU A 180 2.25 9.03 8.80
C LEU A 180 2.31 7.55 9.22
N GLN A 181 1.72 6.65 8.44
CA GLN A 181 1.74 5.22 8.72
C GLN A 181 3.18 4.68 8.72
N ILE A 182 3.99 5.03 7.72
CA ILE A 182 5.41 4.66 7.65
C ILE A 182 6.14 5.11 8.92
N LEU A 183 5.97 6.36 9.32
CA LEU A 183 6.61 6.91 10.51
C LEU A 183 6.17 6.21 11.80
N VAL A 184 4.89 5.93 11.97
CA VAL A 184 4.36 5.23 13.16
C VAL A 184 4.93 3.81 13.25
N VAL A 185 4.93 3.07 12.15
CA VAL A 185 5.46 1.70 12.11
C VAL A 185 6.96 1.68 12.41
N ILE A 186 7.73 2.59 11.79
CA ILE A 186 9.18 2.71 12.05
C ILE A 186 9.43 3.07 13.52
N ALA A 187 8.68 4.02 14.08
CA ALA A 187 8.84 4.43 15.47
C ALA A 187 8.53 3.28 16.43
N LEU A 188 7.46 2.53 16.19
CA LEU A 188 7.10 1.36 17.00
C LEU A 188 8.20 0.29 16.95
N SER A 189 8.68 -0.03 15.75
CA SER A 189 9.76 -1.01 15.56
C SER A 189 11.06 -0.53 16.18
N PHE A 190 11.37 0.75 16.06
CA PHE A 190 12.53 1.33 16.70
C PHE A 190 12.49 1.12 18.20
N VAL A 191 11.34 1.38 18.84
CA VAL A 191 11.16 1.16 20.27
C VAL A 191 11.29 -0.33 20.62
N LEU A 192 10.66 -1.22 19.85
CA LEU A 192 10.75 -2.66 20.10
C LEU A 192 12.18 -3.18 20.00
N LEU A 193 12.91 -2.84 18.92
CA LEU A 193 14.31 -3.26 18.76
C LEU A 193 15.24 -2.62 19.81
N LEU A 194 14.98 -1.37 20.19
CA LEU A 194 15.72 -0.70 21.26
C LEU A 194 15.56 -1.42 22.60
N LEU A 195 14.34 -1.85 22.93
CA LEU A 195 14.05 -2.64 24.13
C LEU A 195 14.70 -4.03 24.06
N ALA A 196 14.59 -4.67 22.87
CA ALA A 196 15.11 -6.02 22.66
C ALA A 196 16.62 -6.10 22.76
N PHE A 197 17.33 -5.26 22.03
CA PHE A 197 18.79 -5.35 21.90
C PHE A 197 19.57 -4.34 22.75
N ARG A 198 18.87 -3.37 23.35
CA ARG A 198 19.49 -2.31 24.17
C ARG A 198 20.61 -1.56 23.43
N THR A 199 20.36 -1.24 22.18
CA THR A 199 21.27 -0.47 21.32
C THR A 199 20.45 0.47 20.43
N VAL A 200 21.00 1.65 20.12
CA VAL A 200 20.36 2.61 19.21
C VAL A 200 20.75 2.33 17.76
N VAL A 201 21.91 1.73 17.53
CA VAL A 201 22.46 1.54 16.19
C VAL A 201 21.69 0.50 15.41
N VAL A 202 21.32 -0.63 16.02
CA VAL A 202 20.56 -1.70 15.36
C VAL A 202 19.19 -1.20 14.86
N PRO A 203 18.34 -0.55 15.68
CA PRO A 203 17.06 -0.02 15.19
C PRO A 203 17.18 0.99 14.05
N VAL A 204 18.16 1.91 14.09
CA VAL A 204 18.41 2.87 13.01
C VAL A 204 18.79 2.13 11.73
N GLN A 205 19.69 1.15 11.86
CA GLN A 205 20.11 0.33 10.73
C GLN A 205 18.95 -0.43 10.11
N ALA A 206 18.12 -1.09 10.93
CA ALA A 206 16.94 -1.81 10.52
C ALA A 206 15.97 -0.90 9.73
N ALA A 207 15.65 0.27 10.28
CA ALA A 207 14.76 1.22 9.63
C ALA A 207 15.27 1.66 8.25
N VAL A 208 16.57 2.00 8.14
CA VAL A 208 17.17 2.42 6.87
C VAL A 208 17.17 1.30 5.84
N MET A 209 17.54 0.08 6.24
CA MET A 209 17.59 -1.07 5.34
C MET A 209 16.20 -1.49 4.86
N ASN A 210 15.22 -1.50 5.74
CA ASN A 210 13.83 -1.82 5.39
C ASN A 210 13.25 -0.78 4.43
N LEU A 211 13.48 0.52 4.67
CA LEU A 211 13.05 1.57 3.75
C LEU A 211 13.71 1.45 2.37
N LEU A 212 15.00 1.07 2.33
CA LEU A 212 15.70 0.84 1.06
C LEU A 212 15.10 -0.32 0.28
N SER A 213 14.83 -1.45 0.95
CA SER A 213 14.21 -2.64 0.34
C SER A 213 12.81 -2.33 -0.22
N ILE A 214 11.98 -1.65 0.59
CA ILE A 214 10.61 -1.27 0.19
C ILE A 214 10.65 -0.25 -0.95
N GLY A 215 11.55 0.74 -0.87
CA GLY A 215 11.74 1.73 -1.95
C GLY A 215 12.14 1.09 -3.27
N ALA A 216 13.04 0.10 -3.23
CA ALA A 216 13.42 -0.65 -4.42
C ALA A 216 12.23 -1.47 -4.98
N ALA A 217 11.44 -2.12 -4.12
CA ALA A 217 10.26 -2.85 -4.54
C ALA A 217 9.20 -1.94 -5.20
N TYR A 218 8.96 -0.76 -4.64
CA TYR A 218 8.06 0.23 -5.27
C TYR A 218 8.61 0.74 -6.60
N GLY A 219 9.93 0.91 -6.70
CA GLY A 219 10.58 1.25 -7.96
C GLY A 219 10.33 0.19 -9.04
N VAL A 220 10.45 -1.08 -8.68
CA VAL A 220 10.14 -2.20 -9.59
C VAL A 220 8.67 -2.22 -9.98
N LEU A 221 7.75 -2.02 -9.02
CA LEU A 221 6.32 -1.92 -9.33
C LEU A 221 6.02 -0.80 -10.33
N THR A 222 6.58 0.39 -10.11
CA THR A 222 6.40 1.53 -11.01
C THR A 222 6.92 1.21 -12.41
N ALA A 223 8.11 0.62 -12.49
CA ALA A 223 8.73 0.26 -13.78
C ALA A 223 7.90 -0.79 -14.54
N LEU A 224 7.44 -1.82 -13.87
CA LEU A 224 6.71 -2.91 -14.50
C LEU A 224 5.27 -2.54 -14.86
N PHE A 225 4.54 -1.91 -13.94
CA PHE A 225 3.12 -1.64 -14.13
C PHE A 225 2.85 -0.27 -14.72
N GLN A 226 3.44 0.79 -14.19
CA GLN A 226 3.15 2.15 -14.62
C GLN A 226 3.89 2.55 -15.91
N TRP A 227 5.18 2.16 -16.02
CA TRP A 227 5.95 2.37 -17.26
C TRP A 227 5.78 1.25 -18.28
N GLY A 228 5.17 0.12 -17.87
CA GLY A 228 4.87 -0.99 -18.76
C GLY A 228 6.09 -1.79 -19.19
N TRP A 229 7.18 -1.80 -18.40
CA TRP A 229 8.31 -2.66 -18.69
C TRP A 229 7.91 -4.13 -18.58
N LEU A 230 8.26 -4.95 -19.58
CA LEU A 230 7.97 -6.38 -19.59
C LEU A 230 6.47 -6.74 -19.45
N HIS A 231 5.53 -5.81 -19.77
CA HIS A 231 4.09 -6.04 -19.61
C HIS A 231 3.62 -7.35 -20.27
N GLY A 232 4.14 -7.69 -21.45
CA GLY A 232 3.81 -8.96 -22.12
C GLY A 232 4.28 -10.21 -21.36
N LEU A 233 5.40 -10.13 -20.61
CA LEU A 233 5.91 -11.27 -19.81
C LEU A 233 5.03 -11.55 -18.59
N ILE A 234 4.48 -10.48 -17.98
CA ILE A 234 3.59 -10.60 -16.82
C ILE A 234 2.11 -10.73 -17.20
N GLY A 235 1.82 -10.88 -18.51
CA GLY A 235 0.47 -11.08 -19.03
C GLY A 235 -0.44 -9.85 -18.81
N LEU A 236 0.07 -8.66 -19.06
CA LEU A 236 -0.67 -7.41 -19.13
C LEU A 236 -0.72 -6.92 -20.57
N ASP A 237 -1.89 -6.45 -21.02
CA ASP A 237 -2.07 -5.91 -22.35
C ASP A 237 -1.63 -4.44 -22.49
N SER A 238 -1.56 -3.72 -21.36
CA SER A 238 -1.16 -2.31 -21.31
C SER A 238 -0.59 -1.92 -19.94
N ALA A 239 0.03 -0.75 -19.86
CA ALA A 239 0.42 -0.16 -18.58
C ALA A 239 -0.81 0.11 -17.71
N VAL A 240 -0.69 -0.17 -16.43
CA VAL A 240 -1.76 -0.05 -15.43
C VAL A 240 -1.24 0.81 -14.27
N PRO A 241 -2.02 1.77 -13.75
CA PRO A 241 -1.60 2.52 -12.59
C PRO A 241 -1.38 1.61 -11.38
N VAL A 242 -0.45 2.01 -10.50
CA VAL A 242 -0.29 1.33 -9.21
C VAL A 242 -1.49 1.67 -8.35
N VAL A 243 -2.23 0.64 -7.95
CA VAL A 243 -3.44 0.81 -7.14
C VAL A 243 -3.08 1.39 -5.79
N SER A 244 -3.76 2.45 -5.36
CA SER A 244 -3.36 3.31 -4.24
C SER A 244 -3.15 2.57 -2.91
N TYR A 245 -3.92 1.54 -2.63
CA TYR A 245 -3.79 0.76 -1.40
C TYR A 245 -2.69 -0.32 -1.47
N VAL A 246 -2.19 -0.68 -2.65
CA VAL A 246 -1.14 -1.71 -2.81
C VAL A 246 0.15 -1.34 -2.07
N PRO A 247 0.74 -0.14 -2.24
CA PRO A 247 1.92 0.26 -1.48
C PRO A 247 1.70 0.26 0.03
N LEU A 248 0.51 0.69 0.48
CA LEU A 248 0.16 0.72 1.89
C LEU A 248 0.21 -0.67 2.53
N PHE A 249 -0.47 -1.64 1.93
CA PHE A 249 -0.49 -3.02 2.40
C PHE A 249 0.87 -3.71 2.24
N MET A 250 1.54 -3.49 1.10
CA MET A 250 2.88 -4.01 0.89
C MET A 250 3.85 -3.53 1.97
N PHE A 251 3.83 -2.23 2.30
CA PHE A 251 4.64 -1.69 3.39
C PHE A 251 4.39 -2.45 4.69
N ALA A 252 3.13 -2.61 5.09
CA ALA A 252 2.78 -3.26 6.34
C ALA A 252 3.25 -4.74 6.39
N VAL A 253 3.02 -5.48 5.29
CA VAL A 253 3.42 -6.90 5.19
C VAL A 253 4.93 -7.05 5.17
N LEU A 254 5.61 -6.29 4.29
CA LEU A 254 7.07 -6.38 4.14
C LEU A 254 7.80 -5.94 5.40
N PHE A 255 7.32 -4.87 6.03
CA PHE A 255 7.94 -4.37 7.24
C PHE A 255 7.84 -5.39 8.38
N GLY A 256 6.65 -5.98 8.61
CA GLY A 256 6.46 -7.02 9.61
C GLY A 256 7.36 -8.22 9.35
N LEU A 257 7.33 -8.71 8.11
CA LEU A 257 8.12 -9.86 7.68
C LEU A 257 9.64 -9.63 7.81
N SER A 258 10.09 -8.44 7.41
CA SER A 258 11.50 -8.07 7.48
C SER A 258 11.97 -7.95 8.93
N MET A 259 11.14 -7.42 9.83
CA MET A 259 11.48 -7.30 11.25
C MET A 259 11.74 -8.64 11.92
N ASP A 260 10.91 -9.65 11.67
CA ASP A 260 11.05 -10.97 12.29
C ASP A 260 12.42 -11.60 11.98
N TYR A 261 12.84 -11.51 10.73
CA TYR A 261 14.14 -12.02 10.33
C TYR A 261 15.32 -11.17 10.85
N GLU A 262 15.13 -9.85 10.95
CA GLU A 262 16.16 -8.98 11.52
C GLU A 262 16.41 -9.28 12.99
N VAL A 263 15.33 -9.44 13.76
CA VAL A 263 15.42 -9.85 15.16
C VAL A 263 16.16 -11.17 15.30
N PHE A 264 15.80 -12.16 14.46
CA PHE A 264 16.44 -13.47 14.50
C PHE A 264 17.93 -13.41 14.16
N LEU A 265 18.30 -12.71 13.06
CA LEU A 265 19.71 -12.57 12.66
C LEU A 265 20.55 -11.85 13.73
N VAL A 266 20.04 -10.72 14.23
CA VAL A 266 20.76 -9.90 15.22
C VAL A 266 20.87 -10.63 16.56
N SER A 267 19.85 -11.43 16.95
CA SER A 267 19.89 -12.26 18.15
C SER A 267 21.00 -13.29 18.05
N GLN A 268 21.08 -14.02 16.94
CA GLN A 268 22.13 -15.02 16.72
C GLN A 268 23.54 -14.40 16.72
N ILE A 269 23.72 -13.23 16.12
CA ILE A 269 25.01 -12.53 16.15
C ILE A 269 25.36 -12.11 17.58
N LYS A 270 24.37 -11.60 18.34
CA LYS A 270 24.57 -11.15 19.70
C LYS A 270 24.98 -12.29 20.63
N GLU A 271 24.36 -13.46 20.51
CA GLU A 271 24.67 -14.65 21.24
C GLU A 271 26.17 -15.00 21.11
N HIS A 272 26.69 -15.08 19.88
CA HIS A 272 28.08 -15.35 19.59
C HIS A 272 29.06 -14.28 20.12
N VAL A 273 28.61 -13.00 20.13
CA VAL A 273 29.39 -11.90 20.72
C VAL A 273 29.45 -12.03 22.24
N ASP A 274 28.34 -12.38 22.88
CA ASP A 274 28.25 -12.54 24.34
C ASP A 274 29.02 -13.78 24.82
N GLU A 275 29.22 -14.81 23.97
CA GLU A 275 30.12 -15.94 24.18
C GLU A 275 31.61 -15.57 24.10
N GLY A 276 31.96 -14.33 23.82
CA GLY A 276 33.34 -13.83 23.79
C GLY A 276 34.11 -14.13 22.51
N GLN A 277 33.45 -14.53 21.44
CA GLN A 277 34.08 -14.71 20.13
C GLN A 277 34.57 -13.38 19.54
N ASP A 278 35.56 -13.44 18.63
CA ASP A 278 35.96 -12.26 17.86
C ASP A 278 34.77 -11.70 17.08
N TYR A 279 34.61 -10.36 17.08
CA TYR A 279 33.41 -9.70 16.55
C TYR A 279 33.11 -10.09 15.11
N THR A 280 34.13 -10.13 14.24
CA THR A 280 33.95 -10.51 12.83
C THR A 280 33.52 -11.97 12.69
N ARG A 281 34.05 -12.85 13.52
CA ARG A 281 33.64 -14.26 13.57
C ARG A 281 32.21 -14.40 14.07
N SER A 282 31.80 -13.67 15.09
CA SER A 282 30.44 -13.67 15.61
C SER A 282 29.43 -13.28 14.53
N VAL A 283 29.74 -12.24 13.74
CA VAL A 283 28.88 -11.83 12.61
C VAL A 283 28.77 -12.93 11.55
N ILE A 284 29.88 -13.55 11.19
CA ILE A 284 29.90 -14.65 10.19
C ILE A 284 29.14 -15.87 10.73
N SER A 285 29.41 -16.29 11.95
CA SER A 285 28.77 -17.46 12.56
C SER A 285 27.26 -17.27 12.70
N GLY A 286 26.82 -16.10 13.22
CA GLY A 286 25.41 -15.77 13.31
C GLY A 286 24.71 -15.73 11.95
N LEU A 287 25.38 -15.20 10.92
CA LEU A 287 24.87 -15.22 9.55
C LEU A 287 24.72 -16.66 9.03
N VAL A 288 25.73 -17.50 9.17
CA VAL A 288 25.70 -18.89 8.71
C VAL A 288 24.58 -19.68 9.38
N THR A 289 24.42 -19.52 10.69
CA THR A 289 23.35 -20.17 11.46
C THR A 289 21.96 -19.73 10.99
N SER A 290 21.80 -18.41 10.74
CA SER A 290 20.51 -17.83 10.32
C SER A 290 20.21 -18.03 8.84
N ALA A 291 21.22 -18.15 7.98
CA ALA A 291 21.07 -18.13 6.53
C ALA A 291 20.14 -19.25 6.01
N VAL A 292 20.23 -20.44 6.56
CA VAL A 292 19.40 -21.58 6.13
C VAL A 292 17.91 -21.29 6.39
N VAL A 293 17.60 -20.81 7.60
CA VAL A 293 16.22 -20.50 8.00
C VAL A 293 15.68 -19.34 7.15
N ILE A 294 16.45 -18.26 7.02
CA ILE A 294 16.06 -17.06 6.25
C ILE A 294 15.85 -17.43 4.78
N THR A 295 16.76 -18.20 4.18
CA THR A 295 16.66 -18.59 2.76
C THR A 295 15.47 -19.51 2.52
N ALA A 296 15.24 -20.50 3.40
CA ALA A 296 14.10 -21.40 3.28
C ALA A 296 12.78 -20.64 3.37
N ALA A 297 12.63 -19.77 4.38
CA ALA A 297 11.42 -19.00 4.55
C ALA A 297 11.22 -17.97 3.43
N ALA A 298 12.27 -17.27 3.00
CA ALA A 298 12.20 -16.36 1.86
C ALA A 298 11.80 -17.10 0.57
N SER A 299 12.34 -18.29 0.31
CA SER A 299 11.97 -19.10 -0.85
C SER A 299 10.49 -19.47 -0.83
N ILE A 300 9.97 -19.94 0.30
CA ILE A 300 8.54 -20.25 0.45
C ILE A 300 7.68 -19.05 0.10
N MET A 301 8.03 -17.86 0.64
CA MET A 301 7.27 -16.64 0.40
C MET A 301 7.35 -16.17 -1.05
N VAL A 302 8.52 -16.24 -1.68
CA VAL A 302 8.69 -15.94 -3.10
C VAL A 302 7.80 -16.84 -3.96
N PHE A 303 7.71 -18.12 -3.65
CA PHE A 303 6.82 -19.04 -4.36
C PHE A 303 5.34 -18.70 -4.12
N VAL A 304 4.95 -18.41 -2.89
CA VAL A 304 3.57 -18.05 -2.55
C VAL A 304 3.16 -16.75 -3.26
N PHE A 305 3.96 -15.70 -3.15
CA PHE A 305 3.67 -14.42 -3.81
C PHE A 305 3.82 -14.53 -5.34
N GLY A 306 4.78 -15.30 -5.82
CA GLY A 306 4.95 -15.60 -7.25
C GLY A 306 3.71 -16.28 -7.85
N GLY A 307 3.02 -17.10 -7.09
CA GLY A 307 1.75 -17.71 -7.50
C GLY A 307 0.64 -16.68 -7.83
N PHE A 308 0.66 -15.50 -7.19
CA PHE A 308 -0.29 -14.43 -7.48
C PHE A 308 -0.10 -13.83 -8.88
N VAL A 309 1.09 -13.95 -9.47
CA VAL A 309 1.37 -13.47 -10.84
C VAL A 309 0.53 -14.20 -11.88
N LEU A 310 0.14 -15.45 -11.58
CA LEU A 310 -0.71 -16.27 -12.46
C LEU A 310 -2.19 -15.81 -12.46
N ASN A 311 -2.59 -14.95 -11.52
CA ASN A 311 -3.95 -14.43 -11.46
C ASN A 311 -4.25 -13.49 -12.65
N GLY A 312 -5.49 -13.48 -13.11
CA GLY A 312 -5.94 -12.58 -14.20
C GLY A 312 -6.10 -11.12 -13.76
N ASP A 313 -6.19 -10.82 -12.46
CA ASP A 313 -6.40 -9.47 -11.94
C ASP A 313 -5.08 -8.71 -11.79
N PRO A 314 -4.91 -7.54 -12.44
CA PRO A 314 -3.70 -6.73 -12.35
C PRO A 314 -3.33 -6.31 -10.93
N THR A 315 -4.30 -6.10 -10.03
CA THR A 315 -4.01 -5.72 -8.64
C THR A 315 -3.38 -6.86 -7.87
N VAL A 316 -3.89 -8.09 -8.06
CA VAL A 316 -3.31 -9.29 -7.45
C VAL A 316 -1.89 -9.52 -7.96
N LYS A 317 -1.63 -9.27 -9.25
CA LYS A 317 -0.28 -9.30 -9.83
C LYS A 317 0.64 -8.25 -9.21
N GLN A 318 0.14 -7.04 -8.94
CA GLN A 318 0.92 -5.99 -8.26
C GLN A 318 1.39 -6.45 -6.89
N PHE A 319 0.50 -7.03 -6.07
CA PHE A 319 0.88 -7.63 -4.80
C PHE A 319 1.89 -8.76 -4.97
N GLY A 320 1.62 -9.69 -5.88
CA GLY A 320 2.48 -10.85 -6.10
C GLY A 320 3.90 -10.46 -6.48
N ILE A 321 4.05 -9.67 -7.51
CA ILE A 321 5.37 -9.23 -8.01
C ILE A 321 6.05 -8.33 -6.98
N GLY A 322 5.33 -7.35 -6.43
CA GLY A 322 5.90 -6.41 -5.48
C GLY A 322 6.43 -7.09 -4.23
N LEU A 323 5.64 -7.99 -3.63
CA LEU A 323 6.06 -8.74 -2.44
C LEU A 323 7.17 -9.76 -2.76
N ALA A 324 7.09 -10.49 -3.86
CA ALA A 324 8.13 -11.44 -4.24
C ALA A 324 9.49 -10.76 -4.47
N VAL A 325 9.50 -9.66 -5.23
CA VAL A 325 10.73 -8.89 -5.49
C VAL A 325 11.28 -8.29 -4.21
N ALA A 326 10.43 -7.73 -3.35
CA ALA A 326 10.85 -7.17 -2.08
C ALA A 326 11.49 -8.22 -1.17
N VAL A 327 10.89 -9.42 -1.05
CA VAL A 327 11.43 -10.52 -0.26
C VAL A 327 12.77 -10.99 -0.83
N ILE A 328 12.91 -11.11 -2.15
CA ILE A 328 14.18 -11.47 -2.79
C ILE A 328 15.26 -10.44 -2.44
N LEU A 329 14.97 -9.15 -2.61
CA LEU A 329 15.92 -8.06 -2.33
C LEU A 329 16.29 -8.02 -0.85
N ASP A 330 15.30 -8.17 0.04
CA ASP A 330 15.52 -8.17 1.47
C ASP A 330 16.39 -9.35 1.91
N ALA A 331 16.04 -10.58 1.51
CA ALA A 331 16.77 -11.77 1.91
C ALA A 331 18.19 -11.82 1.33
N THR A 332 18.39 -11.41 0.08
CA THR A 332 19.69 -11.53 -0.61
C THR A 332 20.56 -10.29 -0.39
N VAL A 333 20.11 -9.12 -0.84
CA VAL A 333 20.93 -7.91 -0.84
C VAL A 333 21.02 -7.31 0.56
N VAL A 334 19.89 -7.15 1.24
CA VAL A 334 19.89 -6.46 2.53
C VAL A 334 20.49 -7.35 3.61
N ARG A 335 20.00 -8.57 3.77
CA ARG A 335 20.40 -9.44 4.90
C ARG A 335 21.70 -10.18 4.70
N CYS A 336 21.91 -10.74 3.52
CA CYS A 336 23.12 -11.51 3.29
C CYS A 336 24.34 -10.62 2.97
N LEU A 337 24.13 -9.39 2.47
CA LEU A 337 25.24 -8.51 2.07
C LEU A 337 25.33 -7.24 2.92
N LEU A 338 24.28 -6.41 2.98
CA LEU A 338 24.35 -5.07 3.57
C LEU A 338 24.42 -5.10 5.10
N VAL A 339 23.60 -5.91 5.75
CA VAL A 339 23.56 -5.99 7.22
C VAL A 339 24.89 -6.50 7.79
N PRO A 340 25.43 -7.66 7.36
CA PRO A 340 26.72 -8.13 7.87
C PRO A 340 27.88 -7.19 7.54
N ALA A 341 27.93 -6.66 6.31
CA ALA A 341 28.98 -5.72 5.89
C ALA A 341 29.00 -4.48 6.81
N ARG A 342 27.87 -3.89 7.11
CA ARG A 342 27.78 -2.75 8.02
C ARG A 342 28.12 -3.10 9.46
N MET A 343 27.68 -4.25 9.95
CA MET A 343 28.03 -4.70 11.30
C MET A 343 29.55 -4.88 11.45
N VAL A 344 30.22 -5.46 10.45
CA VAL A 344 31.67 -5.58 10.45
C VAL A 344 32.36 -4.21 10.39
N MET A 345 31.84 -3.27 9.57
CA MET A 345 32.37 -1.92 9.47
C MET A 345 32.24 -1.11 10.76
N LEU A 346 31.11 -1.21 11.43
CA LEU A 346 30.86 -0.52 12.71
C LEU A 346 31.55 -1.22 13.90
N GLY A 347 31.82 -2.50 13.80
CA GLY A 347 32.45 -3.28 14.87
C GLY A 347 31.69 -3.17 16.19
N LYS A 348 32.42 -2.99 17.28
CA LYS A 348 31.86 -2.87 18.64
C LYS A 348 30.87 -1.70 18.81
N HIS A 349 30.90 -0.68 17.92
CA HIS A 349 29.98 0.45 17.98
C HIS A 349 28.54 0.06 17.62
N THR A 350 28.33 -1.09 17.00
CA THR A 350 26.97 -1.63 16.73
C THR A 350 26.15 -1.76 18.02
N TRP A 351 26.79 -2.05 19.15
CA TRP A 351 26.13 -2.23 20.44
C TRP A 351 26.14 -0.96 21.30
N TYR A 352 26.36 0.22 20.68
CA TYR A 352 26.40 1.48 21.42
C TYR A 352 25.02 1.84 22.00
N LEU A 353 25.00 2.08 23.33
CA LEU A 353 23.84 2.58 24.06
C LEU A 353 24.26 3.81 24.87
N PRO A 354 23.63 4.98 24.68
CA PRO A 354 23.87 6.16 25.52
C PRO A 354 23.57 5.85 27.00
N ARG A 355 24.44 6.30 27.90
CA ARG A 355 24.33 6.01 29.35
C ARG A 355 23.02 6.43 29.99
N TRP A 356 22.44 7.57 29.53
CA TRP A 356 21.16 8.04 30.03
C TRP A 356 20.01 7.10 29.63
N LEU A 357 20.04 6.56 28.42
CA LEU A 357 19.03 5.64 27.90
C LEU A 357 19.13 4.27 28.58
N GLY A 358 20.35 3.83 28.89
CA GLY A 358 20.59 2.58 29.61
C GLY A 358 20.02 2.54 31.03
N ARG A 359 19.77 3.72 31.66
CA ARG A 359 19.13 3.82 32.98
C ARG A 359 17.61 3.70 32.93
N ILE A 360 17.00 4.08 31.77
CA ILE A 360 15.54 4.10 31.59
C ILE A 360 15.04 2.75 31.07
N LEU A 361 15.84 2.06 30.25
CA LEU A 361 15.41 0.81 29.62
C LEU A 361 15.39 -0.36 30.61
N PRO A 362 14.27 -1.09 30.73
CA PRO A 362 14.23 -2.34 31.53
C PRO A 362 15.17 -3.38 30.91
N ARG A 363 15.65 -4.29 31.73
CA ARG A 363 16.40 -5.48 31.26
C ARG A 363 15.38 -6.56 30.92
N ILE A 364 15.06 -6.70 29.64
CA ILE A 364 14.18 -7.76 29.14
C ILE A 364 15.08 -8.83 28.55
N SER A 365 15.07 -10.03 29.13
CA SER A 365 15.73 -11.21 28.55
C SER A 365 14.79 -11.83 27.53
N ILE A 366 15.11 -11.71 26.23
CA ILE A 366 14.29 -12.26 25.13
C ILE A 366 14.45 -13.77 25.03
N GLU A 367 15.60 -14.31 25.44
CA GLU A 367 15.96 -15.71 25.25
C GLU A 367 15.65 -16.58 26.46
N GLY A 368 15.08 -16.05 27.55
CA GLY A 368 14.84 -16.84 28.75
C GLY A 368 16.12 -17.44 29.37
N ALA A 369 17.29 -16.86 29.07
CA ALA A 369 18.59 -17.36 29.52
C ALA A 369 18.65 -17.58 31.04
N GLU A 370 17.97 -16.73 31.80
CA GLU A 370 17.86 -16.90 33.26
C GLU A 370 17.07 -18.17 33.64
N TYR A 371 16.04 -18.52 32.86
CA TYR A 371 15.26 -19.73 33.06
C TYR A 371 16.05 -20.99 32.70
N PHE A 372 16.78 -20.97 31.60
CA PHE A 372 17.64 -22.12 31.21
C PHE A 372 18.81 -22.30 32.17
N GLN A 373 19.47 -21.23 32.59
CA GLN A 373 20.53 -21.30 33.62
C GLN A 373 20.02 -21.81 34.96
N ALA A 374 18.86 -21.35 35.41
CA ALA A 374 18.24 -21.84 36.62
C ALA A 374 17.86 -23.34 36.49
N ARG A 375 17.35 -23.76 35.35
CA ARG A 375 17.06 -25.17 35.07
C ARG A 375 18.31 -26.02 35.03
N ASP A 376 19.37 -25.55 34.38
CA ASP A 376 20.65 -26.30 34.32
C ASP A 376 21.33 -26.38 35.64
N GLN A 377 21.24 -25.33 36.47
CA GLN A 377 21.70 -25.39 37.87
C GLN A 377 20.88 -26.37 38.72
N LEU A 378 19.58 -26.42 38.55
CA LEU A 378 18.71 -27.39 39.20
C LEU A 378 19.03 -28.83 38.78
N THR A 379 19.28 -29.04 37.49
CA THR A 379 19.63 -30.34 36.94
C THR A 379 21.02 -30.78 37.43
N ALA A 380 22.00 -29.88 37.46
CA ALA A 380 23.33 -30.14 38.01
C ALA A 380 23.28 -30.44 39.50
N ALA A 381 22.48 -29.68 40.27
CA ALA A 381 22.27 -29.91 41.68
C ALA A 381 21.58 -31.27 41.96
N ALA A 382 20.61 -31.66 41.14
CA ALA A 382 19.93 -32.94 41.20
C ALA A 382 20.91 -34.12 40.91
N SER A 383 21.77 -33.98 39.88
CA SER A 383 22.81 -34.97 39.59
C SER A 383 23.82 -35.11 40.70
N GLN A 384 24.28 -34.00 41.31
CA GLN A 384 25.19 -34.01 42.43
C GLN A 384 24.56 -34.63 43.71
N ALA A 385 23.26 -34.40 43.91
CA ALA A 385 22.54 -35.02 45.03
C ALA A 385 22.37 -36.53 44.83
N GLN A 386 22.27 -36.99 43.60
CA GLN A 386 22.15 -38.40 43.24
C GLN A 386 23.49 -39.15 43.38
N ASP A 387 24.60 -38.51 43.04
CA ASP A 387 25.96 -39.03 43.24
C ASP A 387 26.41 -39.00 44.71
N SER A 388 25.81 -38.13 45.50
CA SER A 388 26.14 -37.96 46.95
C SER A 388 25.29 -38.84 47.86
N ALA A 389 24.32 -39.63 47.35
CA ALA A 389 23.51 -40.54 48.14
C ALA A 389 24.30 -41.84 48.40
N PRO A 390 24.79 -42.13 49.65
CA PRO A 390 25.52 -43.34 49.91
C PRO A 390 24.58 -44.55 49.93
N GLY A 391 24.67 -45.42 48.93
CA GLY A 391 24.16 -46.78 49.01
C GLY A 391 22.94 -47.14 48.17
N ALA A 392 23.10 -47.13 46.81
CA ALA A 392 22.30 -47.99 45.98
C ALA A 392 23.22 -48.86 45.13
N SER A 393 23.52 -50.06 45.68
CA SER A 393 24.19 -51.15 44.91
C SER A 393 23.41 -51.46 43.64
N PRO A 394 24.08 -51.72 42.52
CA PRO A 394 23.40 -52.16 41.32
C PRO A 394 22.76 -53.52 41.53
N LEU A 395 21.44 -53.59 41.36
CA LEU A 395 20.72 -54.86 41.30
C LEU A 395 21.30 -55.69 40.14
N VAL A 396 22.00 -56.75 40.51
CA VAL A 396 22.50 -57.81 39.64
C VAL A 396 21.33 -58.36 38.85
N ASN A 397 21.41 -58.27 37.54
CA ASN A 397 20.53 -58.90 36.60
C ASN A 397 20.72 -60.40 36.63
N ALA A 398 19.89 -61.11 37.36
CA ALA A 398 19.74 -62.57 37.24
C ALA A 398 18.75 -62.89 36.10
N LYS A 399 19.31 -63.14 34.94
CA LYS A 399 18.66 -63.88 33.88
C LYS A 399 19.67 -64.84 33.29
N ASP A 400 19.71 -66.04 33.86
CA ASP A 400 20.09 -67.28 33.24
C ASP A 400 19.42 -68.43 34.01
N SER A 401 18.35 -68.95 33.44
CA SER A 401 17.86 -70.33 33.50
C SER A 401 16.72 -70.48 32.51
#